data_738608943f1916e47365cf5fefd2ac40
#
_entry.id   738608943f1916e47365cf5fefd2ac40
#
_cell.length_a   1.000
_cell.length_b   1.000
_cell.length_c   1.000
_cell.angle_alpha   90.00
_cell.angle_beta   90.00
_cell.angle_gamma   90.00
#
_symmetry.space_group_name_H-M   'P 1'
#
loop_
_entity.id
_entity.type
_entity.pdbx_description
1 polymer ?
#
loop_
_entity_poly.entity_id
_entity_poly.type
_entity_poly.pdbx_seq_one_letter_code
_entity_poly.pdbx_strand_id
1 'polypeptide(L)'
;MTELISEDSKGVYVISATPFDDTGIIDYDSADSLVEYYIDKKVSGMTILGMMGEAVKMSVDEAQTFITYMIKRVNGRVPVIVGISDPGTNNLADIAKASMDSGAAGVMIAPVSNLKTEEAIYNYFCQVFEALGPDIPVCYQDYPQTTNVFISPDCFNRLVRDFDQLVMFKHEDCPGLGKLTSIRNAPDREDNLRRVSILVGNGGLYLPEELGRGADGAMTGFAFPEMMVEAIDLHRAGQISESQDIFDLYLPVVRYEQQIGYGLAARKEILRRRGAIANSSTRAPGPKMTAVDHEELTGLLARLDTRLKAIGRNL
;
A
#
# COMPACT_ATOMS: atom_id res chain seq x y z
N MET A 1 2.82 17.73 -15.29
CA MET A 1 3.82 16.81 -14.70
C MET A 1 3.19 16.22 -13.45
N THR A 2 3.31 14.93 -13.25
CA THR A 2 2.83 14.25 -12.02
C THR A 2 3.70 14.73 -10.85
N GLU A 3 3.09 15.06 -9.72
CA GLU A 3 3.82 15.37 -8.49
C GLU A 3 4.54 14.11 -8.01
N LEU A 4 5.84 14.20 -7.76
CA LEU A 4 6.61 13.08 -7.23
C LEU A 4 6.31 12.89 -5.74
N ILE A 5 6.44 11.65 -5.25
CA ILE A 5 6.39 11.41 -3.80
C ILE A 5 7.59 12.05 -3.10
N SER A 6 7.37 12.49 -1.88
CA SER A 6 8.36 13.18 -1.05
C SER A 6 8.18 12.80 0.42
N GLU A 7 9.02 13.35 1.27
CA GLU A 7 8.94 13.22 2.74
C GLU A 7 7.65 13.81 3.32
N ASP A 8 6.98 14.71 2.56
CA ASP A 8 5.72 15.35 2.96
C ASP A 8 4.47 14.63 2.45
N SER A 9 4.65 13.54 1.70
CA SER A 9 3.53 12.71 1.22
C SER A 9 2.70 12.17 2.38
N LYS A 10 1.38 12.29 2.29
CA LYS A 10 0.47 11.99 3.39
C LYS A 10 -0.91 11.59 2.90
N GLY A 11 -1.72 10.97 3.78
CA GLY A 11 -3.08 10.53 3.46
C GLY A 11 -3.13 9.07 3.06
N VAL A 12 -4.05 8.72 2.16
CA VAL A 12 -4.27 7.33 1.75
C VAL A 12 -3.67 7.10 0.36
N TYR A 13 -2.65 6.27 0.30
CA TYR A 13 -2.10 5.69 -0.93
C TYR A 13 -2.62 4.27 -1.07
N VAL A 14 -3.73 4.09 -1.79
CA VAL A 14 -4.37 2.78 -1.86
C VAL A 14 -3.50 1.78 -2.62
N ILE A 15 -3.32 0.57 -2.07
CA ILE A 15 -2.72 -0.54 -2.81
C ILE A 15 -3.79 -1.13 -3.73
N SER A 16 -3.71 -0.80 -5.01
CA SER A 16 -4.68 -1.25 -6.01
C SER A 16 -4.55 -2.75 -6.25
N ALA A 17 -5.68 -3.44 -6.26
CA ALA A 17 -5.75 -4.77 -6.84
C ALA A 17 -5.58 -4.68 -8.37
N THR A 18 -5.07 -5.74 -8.98
CA THR A 18 -5.16 -5.92 -10.44
C THR A 18 -6.41 -6.74 -10.74
N PRO A 19 -7.40 -6.19 -11.45
CA PRO A 19 -8.57 -6.95 -11.86
C PRO A 19 -8.21 -8.02 -12.89
N PHE A 20 -8.73 -9.22 -12.72
CA PHE A 20 -8.63 -10.30 -13.67
C PHE A 20 -10.02 -10.85 -13.98
N ASP A 21 -10.21 -11.33 -15.20
CA ASP A 21 -11.37 -12.13 -15.57
C ASP A 21 -11.27 -13.56 -15.01
N ASP A 22 -12.27 -14.40 -15.28
CA ASP A 22 -12.32 -15.78 -14.81
C ASP A 22 -11.21 -16.67 -15.40
N THR A 23 -10.59 -16.24 -16.49
CA THR A 23 -9.49 -16.97 -17.17
C THR A 23 -8.11 -16.51 -16.68
N GLY A 24 -8.06 -15.43 -15.86
CA GLY A 24 -6.83 -14.84 -15.36
C GLY A 24 -6.21 -13.80 -16.29
N ILE A 25 -6.93 -13.33 -17.30
CA ILE A 25 -6.52 -12.21 -18.15
C ILE A 25 -6.84 -10.90 -17.43
N ILE A 26 -6.00 -9.88 -17.61
CA ILE A 26 -6.23 -8.55 -17.02
C ILE A 26 -7.52 -7.95 -17.60
N ASP A 27 -8.43 -7.58 -16.73
CA ASP A 27 -9.68 -6.89 -17.05
C ASP A 27 -9.47 -5.38 -16.99
N TYR A 28 -9.21 -4.77 -18.15
CA TYR A 28 -8.95 -3.35 -18.27
C TYR A 28 -10.19 -2.48 -18.04
N ASP A 29 -11.40 -2.96 -18.33
CA ASP A 29 -12.63 -2.24 -18.05
C ASP A 29 -12.86 -2.13 -16.53
N SER A 30 -12.59 -3.20 -15.81
CA SER A 30 -12.58 -3.17 -14.34
C SER A 30 -11.43 -2.33 -13.77
N ALA A 31 -10.27 -2.28 -14.44
CA ALA A 31 -9.18 -1.39 -14.03
C ALA A 31 -9.58 0.08 -14.15
N ASP A 32 -10.29 0.45 -15.23
CA ASP A 32 -10.86 1.78 -15.42
C ASP A 32 -11.86 2.15 -14.31
N SER A 33 -12.80 1.25 -14.04
CA SER A 33 -13.80 1.43 -12.99
C SER A 33 -13.18 1.56 -11.61
N LEU A 34 -12.11 0.78 -11.34
CA LEU A 34 -11.39 0.80 -10.08
C LEU A 34 -10.63 2.12 -9.86
N VAL A 35 -10.04 2.70 -10.93
CA VAL A 35 -9.42 4.03 -10.86
C VAL A 35 -10.46 5.07 -10.48
N GLU A 36 -11.63 5.10 -11.15
CA GLU A 36 -12.68 6.06 -10.82
C GLU A 36 -13.20 5.86 -9.39
N TYR A 37 -13.38 4.60 -8.99
CA TYR A 37 -13.77 4.26 -7.63
C TYR A 37 -12.82 4.87 -6.59
N TYR A 38 -11.50 4.72 -6.75
CA TYR A 38 -10.53 5.27 -5.81
C TYR A 38 -10.50 6.81 -5.83
N ILE A 39 -10.61 7.44 -7.00
CA ILE A 39 -10.67 8.90 -7.12
C ILE A 39 -11.93 9.45 -6.43
N ASP A 40 -13.09 8.81 -6.63
CA ASP A 40 -14.35 9.18 -5.97
C ASP A 40 -14.24 9.10 -4.44
N LYS A 41 -13.48 8.12 -3.92
CA LYS A 41 -13.20 7.97 -2.48
C LYS A 41 -12.10 8.89 -1.96
N LYS A 42 -11.60 9.82 -2.78
CA LYS A 42 -10.65 10.89 -2.41
C LYS A 42 -9.32 10.36 -1.85
N VAL A 43 -8.84 9.26 -2.40
CA VAL A 43 -7.49 8.77 -2.05
C VAL A 43 -6.43 9.81 -2.44
N SER A 44 -5.36 9.91 -1.66
CA SER A 44 -4.24 10.82 -1.89
C SER A 44 -3.26 10.33 -2.96
N GLY A 45 -3.27 9.03 -3.24
CA GLY A 45 -2.41 8.38 -4.22
C GLY A 45 -2.82 6.93 -4.46
N MET A 46 -2.21 6.31 -5.46
CA MET A 46 -2.38 4.89 -5.76
C MET A 46 -1.02 4.21 -5.79
N THR A 47 -0.96 2.97 -5.32
CA THR A 47 0.20 2.08 -5.50
C THR A 47 -0.25 0.87 -6.29
N ILE A 48 0.32 0.67 -7.47
CA ILE A 48 0.04 -0.47 -8.34
C ILE A 48 1.18 -1.49 -8.28
N LEU A 49 0.92 -2.72 -8.67
CA LEU A 49 1.91 -3.81 -8.71
C LEU A 49 2.63 -4.06 -7.37
N GLY A 50 2.00 -3.71 -6.26
CA GLY A 50 2.40 -4.25 -4.97
C GLY A 50 1.99 -5.72 -4.83
N MET A 51 2.20 -6.32 -3.66
CA MET A 51 1.81 -7.73 -3.40
C MET A 51 0.31 -7.96 -3.66
N MET A 52 -0.54 -7.01 -3.29
CA MET A 52 -1.98 -7.05 -3.58
C MET A 52 -2.32 -6.87 -5.06
N GLY A 53 -1.43 -6.27 -5.84
CA GLY A 53 -1.51 -6.16 -7.30
C GLY A 53 -1.11 -7.43 -8.03
N GLU A 54 -0.70 -8.48 -7.28
CA GLU A 54 -0.31 -9.78 -7.83
C GLU A 54 0.84 -9.71 -8.87
N ALA A 55 1.75 -8.73 -8.73
CA ALA A 55 2.84 -8.45 -9.66
C ALA A 55 3.68 -9.70 -10.00
N VAL A 56 3.98 -10.52 -9.00
CA VAL A 56 4.78 -11.75 -9.16
C VAL A 56 4.11 -12.83 -10.05
N LYS A 57 2.86 -12.62 -10.43
CA LYS A 57 2.08 -13.51 -11.30
C LYS A 57 1.94 -12.98 -12.71
N MET A 58 2.58 -11.86 -13.02
CA MET A 58 2.59 -11.24 -14.33
C MET A 58 3.91 -11.52 -15.04
N SER A 59 3.88 -11.61 -16.35
CA SER A 59 5.09 -11.47 -17.15
C SER A 59 5.60 -10.02 -17.10
N VAL A 60 6.86 -9.80 -17.45
CA VAL A 60 7.44 -8.45 -17.52
C VAL A 60 6.65 -7.58 -18.49
N ASP A 61 6.29 -8.10 -19.67
CA ASP A 61 5.55 -7.38 -20.70
C ASP A 61 4.12 -7.02 -20.24
N GLU A 62 3.43 -7.94 -19.54
CA GLU A 62 2.12 -7.65 -18.94
C GLU A 62 2.22 -6.54 -17.89
N ALA A 63 3.23 -6.62 -17.01
CA ALA A 63 3.44 -5.63 -15.96
C ALA A 63 3.72 -4.24 -16.56
N GLN A 64 4.60 -4.13 -17.54
CA GLN A 64 4.91 -2.86 -18.22
C GLN A 64 3.70 -2.29 -18.95
N THR A 65 2.93 -3.14 -19.65
CA THR A 65 1.70 -2.72 -20.31
C THR A 65 0.68 -2.19 -19.32
N PHE A 66 0.49 -2.91 -18.21
CA PHE A 66 -0.44 -2.49 -17.15
C PHE A 66 0.00 -1.20 -16.45
N ILE A 67 1.30 -1.04 -16.17
CA ILE A 67 1.85 0.20 -15.60
C ILE A 67 1.50 1.40 -16.50
N THR A 68 1.86 1.32 -17.78
CA THR A 68 1.61 2.40 -18.74
C THR A 68 0.11 2.70 -18.86
N TYR A 69 -0.72 1.67 -18.90
CA TYR A 69 -2.17 1.81 -18.96
C TYR A 69 -2.72 2.53 -17.73
N MET A 70 -2.39 2.06 -16.53
CA MET A 70 -2.90 2.62 -15.27
C MET A 70 -2.46 4.08 -15.08
N ILE A 71 -1.19 4.39 -15.32
CA ILE A 71 -0.68 5.77 -15.20
C ILE A 71 -1.42 6.69 -16.17
N LYS A 72 -1.58 6.28 -17.42
CA LYS A 72 -2.36 7.03 -18.42
C LYS A 72 -3.81 7.20 -17.98
N ARG A 73 -4.44 6.16 -17.43
CA ARG A 73 -5.83 6.21 -16.98
C ARG A 73 -6.04 7.11 -15.77
N VAL A 74 -5.11 7.10 -14.82
CA VAL A 74 -5.11 8.05 -13.68
C VAL A 74 -4.91 9.48 -14.16
N ASN A 75 -4.10 9.69 -15.20
CA ASN A 75 -3.89 10.97 -15.87
C ASN A 75 -3.50 12.12 -14.91
N GLY A 76 -2.60 11.84 -13.98
CA GLY A 76 -2.08 12.86 -13.05
C GLY A 76 -3.06 13.37 -12.01
N ARG A 77 -4.26 12.78 -11.88
CA ARG A 77 -5.25 13.19 -10.87
C ARG A 77 -4.80 12.91 -9.44
N VAL A 78 -4.00 11.88 -9.27
CA VAL A 78 -3.27 11.54 -8.03
C VAL A 78 -1.92 10.93 -8.40
N PRO A 79 -0.90 10.99 -7.52
CA PRO A 79 0.37 10.31 -7.74
C PRO A 79 0.19 8.78 -7.78
N VAL A 80 0.92 8.13 -8.69
CA VAL A 80 0.96 6.67 -8.82
C VAL A 80 2.35 6.16 -8.46
N ILE A 81 2.44 5.31 -7.44
CA ILE A 81 3.64 4.58 -7.05
C ILE A 81 3.60 3.20 -7.71
N VAL A 82 4.73 2.73 -8.21
CA VAL A 82 4.83 1.39 -8.80
C VAL A 82 5.65 0.46 -7.92
N GLY A 83 5.11 -0.69 -7.55
CA GLY A 83 5.86 -1.76 -6.91
C GLY A 83 6.79 -2.43 -7.92
N ILE A 84 8.09 -2.44 -7.64
CA ILE A 84 9.12 -2.92 -8.58
C ILE A 84 10.02 -4.00 -7.96
N SER A 85 9.62 -4.60 -6.85
CA SER A 85 10.44 -5.61 -6.17
C SER A 85 10.71 -6.81 -7.08
N ASP A 86 11.96 -7.02 -7.42
CA ASP A 86 12.46 -8.13 -8.23
C ASP A 86 13.79 -8.63 -7.65
N PRO A 87 14.07 -9.94 -7.65
CA PRO A 87 15.35 -10.49 -7.20
C PRO A 87 16.55 -10.05 -8.05
N GLY A 88 16.32 -9.74 -9.33
CA GLY A 88 17.35 -9.28 -10.26
C GLY A 88 17.42 -7.76 -10.29
N THR A 89 18.53 -7.19 -9.85
CA THR A 89 18.72 -5.73 -9.79
C THR A 89 18.53 -5.05 -11.15
N ASN A 90 18.95 -5.70 -12.25
CA ASN A 90 18.75 -5.15 -13.60
C ASN A 90 17.26 -5.07 -13.97
N ASN A 91 16.48 -6.14 -13.69
CA ASN A 91 15.03 -6.13 -13.95
C ASN A 91 14.34 -5.04 -13.12
N LEU A 92 14.74 -4.90 -11.86
CA LEU A 92 14.24 -3.86 -10.96
C LEU A 92 14.51 -2.46 -11.54
N ALA A 93 15.72 -2.20 -12.01
CA ALA A 93 16.10 -0.90 -12.60
C ALA A 93 15.34 -0.64 -13.92
N ASP A 94 15.18 -1.65 -14.77
CA ASP A 94 14.44 -1.52 -16.04
C ASP A 94 12.95 -1.23 -15.81
N ILE A 95 12.31 -1.91 -14.85
CA ILE A 95 10.91 -1.65 -14.48
C ILE A 95 10.77 -0.25 -13.86
N ALA A 96 11.72 0.16 -13.00
CA ALA A 96 11.72 1.50 -12.41
C ALA A 96 11.78 2.58 -13.48
N LYS A 97 12.75 2.46 -14.41
CA LYS A 97 12.92 3.41 -15.50
C LYS A 97 11.66 3.48 -16.37
N ALA A 98 11.12 2.35 -16.81
CA ALA A 98 9.90 2.30 -17.61
C ALA A 98 8.70 2.91 -16.88
N SER A 99 8.61 2.73 -15.57
CA SER A 99 7.57 3.32 -14.72
C SER A 99 7.69 4.84 -14.68
N MET A 100 8.89 5.37 -14.42
CA MET A 100 9.13 6.82 -14.37
C MET A 100 8.93 7.45 -15.74
N ASP A 101 9.41 6.84 -16.83
CA ASP A 101 9.19 7.29 -18.21
C ASP A 101 7.69 7.33 -18.56
N SER A 102 6.88 6.45 -17.96
CA SER A 102 5.41 6.45 -18.10
C SER A 102 4.71 7.52 -17.26
N GLY A 103 5.40 8.18 -16.32
CA GLY A 103 4.88 9.23 -15.45
C GLY A 103 4.51 8.77 -14.04
N ALA A 104 5.13 7.71 -13.53
CA ALA A 104 5.02 7.34 -12.12
C ALA A 104 5.53 8.45 -11.20
N ALA A 105 4.98 8.52 -9.99
CA ALA A 105 5.40 9.47 -8.96
C ALA A 105 6.57 8.98 -8.10
N GLY A 106 6.94 7.73 -8.25
CA GLY A 106 8.00 7.04 -7.54
C GLY A 106 7.80 5.54 -7.55
N VAL A 107 8.68 4.81 -6.88
CA VAL A 107 8.67 3.35 -6.84
C VAL A 107 8.64 2.84 -5.41
N MET A 108 8.08 1.63 -5.22
CA MET A 108 8.07 0.95 -3.94
C MET A 108 8.87 -0.36 -4.03
N ILE A 109 9.77 -0.57 -3.07
CA ILE A 109 10.68 -1.71 -3.05
C ILE A 109 10.61 -2.40 -1.69
N ALA A 110 10.29 -3.69 -1.71
CA ALA A 110 10.53 -4.59 -0.58
C ALA A 110 11.92 -5.24 -0.73
N PRO A 111 12.64 -5.48 0.38
CA PRO A 111 13.90 -6.22 0.31
C PRO A 111 13.68 -7.63 -0.26
N VAL A 112 14.68 -8.15 -0.96
CA VAL A 112 14.69 -9.57 -1.33
C VAL A 112 14.72 -10.44 -0.08
N SER A 113 14.03 -11.58 -0.14
CA SER A 113 13.95 -12.49 1.02
C SER A 113 15.33 -12.99 1.44
N ASN A 114 15.45 -13.33 2.74
CA ASN A 114 16.64 -13.95 3.32
C ASN A 114 17.89 -13.06 3.53
N LEU A 115 17.77 -11.76 3.50
CA LEU A 115 18.81 -10.89 4.04
C LEU A 115 18.83 -11.01 5.56
N LYS A 116 19.86 -11.66 6.12
CA LYS A 116 19.87 -12.09 7.53
C LYS A 116 20.56 -11.13 8.49
N THR A 117 21.34 -10.19 7.97
CA THR A 117 22.06 -9.21 8.78
C THR A 117 21.74 -7.81 8.30
N GLU A 118 21.83 -6.84 9.20
CA GLU A 118 21.64 -5.43 8.85
C GLU A 118 22.62 -4.96 7.78
N GLU A 119 23.86 -5.40 7.83
CA GLU A 119 24.84 -5.06 6.81
C GLU A 119 24.48 -5.65 5.44
N ALA A 120 23.88 -6.84 5.39
CA ALA A 120 23.38 -7.41 4.14
C ALA A 120 22.18 -6.61 3.60
N ILE A 121 21.28 -6.15 4.47
CA ILE A 121 20.15 -5.29 4.10
C ILE A 121 20.67 -3.96 3.57
N TYR A 122 21.55 -3.30 4.30
CA TYR A 122 22.15 -2.03 3.90
C TYR A 122 22.86 -2.14 2.55
N ASN A 123 23.76 -3.12 2.38
CA ASN A 123 24.50 -3.31 1.13
C ASN A 123 23.59 -3.63 -0.07
N TYR A 124 22.51 -4.39 0.15
CA TYR A 124 21.52 -4.63 -0.89
C TYR A 124 20.88 -3.31 -1.35
N PHE A 125 20.44 -2.46 -0.43
CA PHE A 125 19.83 -1.19 -0.81
C PHE A 125 20.84 -0.19 -1.40
N CYS A 126 22.10 -0.20 -0.99
CA CYS A 126 23.14 0.56 -1.69
C CYS A 126 23.23 0.20 -3.17
N GLN A 127 23.24 -1.10 -3.50
CA GLN A 127 23.25 -1.58 -4.88
C GLN A 127 21.97 -1.20 -5.64
N VAL A 128 20.81 -1.31 -4.98
CA VAL A 128 19.52 -0.92 -5.57
C VAL A 128 19.53 0.57 -5.88
N PHE A 129 19.91 1.42 -4.93
CA PHE A 129 19.91 2.87 -5.13
C PHE A 129 20.91 3.33 -6.18
N GLU A 130 22.08 2.66 -6.25
CA GLU A 130 23.06 2.90 -7.32
C GLU A 130 22.50 2.54 -8.69
N ALA A 131 21.79 1.42 -8.81
CA ALA A 131 21.18 0.99 -10.08
C ALA A 131 20.00 1.89 -10.52
N LEU A 132 19.25 2.45 -9.59
CA LEU A 132 18.14 3.36 -9.87
C LEU A 132 18.62 4.78 -10.25
N GLY A 133 19.78 5.20 -9.76
CA GLY A 133 20.21 6.59 -9.83
C GLY A 133 19.49 7.49 -8.81
N PRO A 134 19.95 8.73 -8.63
CA PRO A 134 19.50 9.60 -7.54
C PRO A 134 18.11 10.24 -7.73
N ASP A 135 17.57 10.23 -8.94
CA ASP A 135 16.40 11.03 -9.31
C ASP A 135 15.07 10.31 -9.11
N ILE A 136 15.08 9.00 -8.78
CA ILE A 136 13.88 8.19 -8.60
C ILE A 136 13.50 8.14 -7.13
N PRO A 137 12.37 8.76 -6.70
CA PRO A 137 11.94 8.67 -5.32
C PRO A 137 11.50 7.26 -4.95
N VAL A 138 11.94 6.79 -3.79
CA VAL A 138 11.72 5.42 -3.31
C VAL A 138 10.92 5.37 -2.02
N CYS A 139 9.92 4.49 -2.00
CA CYS A 139 9.25 3.99 -0.81
C CYS A 139 9.85 2.65 -0.41
N TYR A 140 10.46 2.57 0.77
CA TYR A 140 10.88 1.30 1.37
C TYR A 140 9.65 0.57 1.90
N GLN A 141 9.44 -0.70 1.51
CA GLN A 141 8.39 -1.54 2.07
C GLN A 141 8.95 -2.46 3.16
N ASP A 142 8.60 -2.19 4.41
CA ASP A 142 8.96 -3.00 5.58
C ASP A 142 7.86 -4.02 5.89
N TYR A 143 7.93 -5.19 5.25
CA TYR A 143 6.94 -6.26 5.43
C TYR A 143 7.59 -7.60 5.80
N PRO A 144 8.13 -7.73 7.03
CA PRO A 144 8.89 -8.90 7.44
C PRO A 144 8.10 -10.20 7.44
N GLN A 145 6.78 -10.18 7.62
CA GLN A 145 5.93 -11.37 7.57
C GLN A 145 5.96 -12.09 6.21
N THR A 146 6.27 -11.36 5.14
CA THR A 146 6.39 -11.93 3.79
C THR A 146 7.84 -12.05 3.33
N THR A 147 8.66 -11.04 3.57
CA THR A 147 10.06 -11.03 3.12
C THR A 147 10.99 -11.82 4.03
N ASN A 148 10.61 -12.03 5.28
CA ASN A 148 11.47 -12.58 6.35
C ASN A 148 12.77 -11.77 6.51
N VAL A 149 12.68 -10.45 6.32
CA VAL A 149 13.74 -9.46 6.52
C VAL A 149 13.29 -8.46 7.56
N PHE A 150 14.06 -8.31 8.62
CA PHE A 150 13.76 -7.44 9.77
C PHE A 150 14.80 -6.33 9.82
N ILE A 151 14.46 -5.16 9.28
CA ILE A 151 15.33 -3.99 9.38
C ILE A 151 15.13 -3.29 10.73
N SER A 152 16.22 -2.90 11.39
CA SER A 152 16.13 -2.07 12.59
C SER A 152 15.91 -0.60 12.23
N PRO A 153 15.41 0.22 13.18
CA PRO A 153 15.37 1.66 13.02
C PRO A 153 16.72 2.27 12.66
N ASP A 154 17.80 1.81 13.28
CA ASP A 154 19.15 2.34 13.06
C ASP A 154 19.66 2.05 11.64
N CYS A 155 19.43 0.83 11.13
CA CYS A 155 19.78 0.47 9.76
C CYS A 155 18.94 1.26 8.75
N PHE A 156 17.64 1.44 8.99
CA PHE A 156 16.78 2.27 8.15
C PHE A 156 17.22 3.73 8.16
N ASN A 157 17.49 4.30 9.33
CA ASN A 157 17.96 5.68 9.46
C ASN A 157 19.32 5.89 8.77
N ARG A 158 20.22 4.89 8.78
CA ARG A 158 21.46 4.93 8.01
C ARG A 158 21.19 5.04 6.51
N LEU A 159 20.23 4.27 5.96
CA LEU A 159 19.81 4.39 4.56
C LEU A 159 19.23 5.78 4.25
N VAL A 160 18.38 6.32 5.14
CA VAL A 160 17.81 7.67 4.97
C VAL A 160 18.88 8.75 4.95
N ARG A 161 19.94 8.60 5.75
CA ARG A 161 21.06 9.55 5.81
C ARG A 161 21.91 9.52 4.54
N ASP A 162 22.13 8.32 4.01
CA ASP A 162 23.08 8.12 2.90
C ASP A 162 22.42 8.28 1.51
N PHE A 163 21.06 8.22 1.43
CA PHE A 163 20.32 8.23 0.16
C PHE A 163 19.11 9.16 0.18
N ASP A 164 19.23 10.34 -0.43
CA ASP A 164 18.18 11.36 -0.49
C ASP A 164 16.90 10.88 -1.20
N GLN A 165 17.03 9.93 -2.12
CA GLN A 165 15.90 9.35 -2.86
C GLN A 165 14.97 8.47 -2.00
N LEU A 166 15.40 8.04 -0.80
CA LEU A 166 14.57 7.28 0.13
C LEU A 166 13.66 8.25 0.91
N VAL A 167 12.48 8.52 0.40
CA VAL A 167 11.57 9.56 0.91
C VAL A 167 10.39 9.02 1.72
N MET A 168 10.13 7.72 1.62
CA MET A 168 8.93 7.12 2.22
C MET A 168 9.21 5.74 2.82
N PHE A 169 8.55 5.45 3.92
CA PHE A 169 8.58 4.17 4.62
C PHE A 169 7.16 3.60 4.71
N LYS A 170 6.91 2.48 4.07
CA LYS A 170 5.68 1.72 4.24
C LYS A 170 5.85 0.73 5.38
N HIS A 171 5.21 1.03 6.50
CA HIS A 171 5.33 0.28 7.75
C HIS A 171 4.33 -0.87 7.82
N GLU A 172 4.85 -2.11 7.87
CA GLU A 172 4.03 -3.33 7.96
C GLU A 172 4.60 -4.35 8.97
N ASP A 173 5.60 -3.98 9.77
CA ASP A 173 6.12 -4.85 10.83
C ASP A 173 5.06 -5.05 11.94
N CYS A 174 4.98 -6.25 12.49
CA CYS A 174 4.05 -6.59 13.56
C CYS A 174 4.68 -7.63 14.51
N PRO A 175 4.93 -7.24 15.78
CA PRO A 175 4.57 -5.97 16.43
C PRO A 175 5.47 -4.80 15.98
N GLY A 176 4.90 -3.71 15.50
CA GLY A 176 5.64 -2.63 14.82
C GLY A 176 5.53 -1.24 15.44
N LEU A 177 4.59 -1.02 16.40
CA LEU A 177 4.35 0.32 16.97
C LEU A 177 5.60 0.96 17.59
N GLY A 178 6.45 0.17 18.24
CA GLY A 178 7.73 0.64 18.79
C GLY A 178 8.73 1.07 17.72
N LYS A 179 8.82 0.32 16.62
CA LYS A 179 9.67 0.65 15.46
C LYS A 179 9.24 1.97 14.84
N LEU A 180 7.93 2.15 14.60
CA LEU A 180 7.38 3.40 14.08
C LEU A 180 7.78 4.58 14.96
N THR A 181 7.56 4.49 16.28
CA THR A 181 7.96 5.54 17.22
C THR A 181 9.46 5.85 17.16
N SER A 182 10.30 4.82 17.05
CA SER A 182 11.76 4.98 16.98
C SER A 182 12.19 5.71 15.72
N ILE A 183 11.66 5.33 14.55
CA ILE A 183 11.95 5.97 13.27
C ILE A 183 11.42 7.41 13.26
N ARG A 184 10.20 7.64 13.73
CA ARG A 184 9.58 8.97 13.73
C ARG A 184 10.33 9.98 14.57
N ASN A 185 10.85 9.56 15.74
CA ASN A 185 11.52 10.44 16.68
C ASN A 185 13.05 10.54 16.45
N ALA A 186 13.60 9.79 15.51
CA ALA A 186 15.04 9.80 15.26
C ALA A 186 15.55 11.16 14.75
N PRO A 187 14.88 11.88 13.82
CA PRO A 187 15.31 13.21 13.38
C PRO A 187 15.41 14.24 14.52
N ASP A 188 14.62 14.11 15.58
CA ASP A 188 14.68 15.01 16.72
C ASP A 188 15.93 14.79 17.60
N ARG A 189 16.65 13.69 17.40
CA ARG A 189 17.81 13.27 18.18
C ARG A 189 19.12 13.29 17.40
N GLU A 190 19.05 13.36 16.08
CA GLU A 190 20.19 13.25 15.18
C GLU A 190 20.18 14.42 14.18
N ASP A 191 21.09 15.39 14.36
CA ASP A 191 21.14 16.66 13.62
C ASP A 191 21.18 16.52 12.08
N ASN A 192 21.61 15.37 11.54
CA ASN A 192 21.77 15.16 10.10
C ASN A 192 20.76 14.13 9.53
N LEU A 193 19.75 13.76 10.29
CA LEU A 193 18.73 12.83 9.85
C LEU A 193 17.46 13.58 9.46
N ARG A 194 17.10 13.49 8.17
CA ARG A 194 15.85 14.07 7.69
C ARG A 194 14.65 13.19 8.04
N ARG A 195 13.49 13.82 8.11
CA ARG A 195 12.21 13.14 8.22
C ARG A 195 11.88 12.42 6.91
N VAL A 196 11.19 11.29 6.99
CA VAL A 196 10.56 10.63 5.84
C VAL A 196 9.06 10.46 6.08
N SER A 197 8.27 10.34 5.01
CA SER A 197 6.87 9.97 5.11
C SER A 197 6.74 8.54 5.64
N ILE A 198 5.87 8.32 6.64
CA ILE A 198 5.54 6.97 7.15
C ILE A 198 4.09 6.68 6.84
N LEU A 199 3.84 5.74 5.92
CA LEU A 199 2.51 5.25 5.59
C LEU A 199 2.35 3.81 6.09
N VAL A 200 1.26 3.54 6.81
CA VAL A 200 1.05 2.23 7.44
C VAL A 200 0.32 1.27 6.51
N GLY A 201 0.73 0.00 6.55
CA GLY A 201 0.12 -1.07 5.78
C GLY A 201 -0.75 -2.00 6.64
N ASN A 202 -0.60 -3.31 6.50
CA ASN A 202 -1.34 -4.34 7.24
C ASN A 202 -2.88 -4.12 7.27
N GLY A 203 -3.46 -3.70 6.14
CA GLY A 203 -4.88 -3.39 6.07
C GLY A 203 -5.29 -2.17 6.92
N GLY A 204 -4.34 -1.47 7.55
CA GLY A 204 -4.60 -0.41 8.53
C GLY A 204 -5.09 -0.95 9.86
N LEU A 205 -4.76 -2.19 10.22
CA LEU A 205 -5.30 -2.87 11.43
C LEU A 205 -5.03 -2.10 12.74
N TYR A 206 -3.94 -1.33 12.78
CA TYR A 206 -3.54 -0.51 13.94
C TYR A 206 -3.52 0.99 13.61
N LEU A 207 -4.31 1.42 12.62
CA LEU A 207 -4.29 2.79 12.11
C LEU A 207 -4.40 3.87 13.20
N PRO A 208 -5.33 3.79 14.19
CA PRO A 208 -5.43 4.81 15.23
C PRO A 208 -4.17 4.94 16.08
N GLU A 209 -3.57 3.82 16.49
CA GLU A 209 -2.36 3.79 17.30
C GLU A 209 -1.15 4.28 16.51
N GLU A 210 -1.07 3.94 15.22
CA GLU A 210 0.00 4.35 14.32
C GLU A 210 -0.07 5.85 14.01
N LEU A 211 -1.26 6.40 13.78
CA LEU A 211 -1.48 7.84 13.65
C LEU A 211 -1.09 8.59 14.93
N GLY A 212 -1.48 8.07 16.10
CA GLY A 212 -1.10 8.63 17.41
C GLY A 212 0.41 8.63 17.67
N ARG A 213 1.18 7.81 16.93
CA ARG A 213 2.65 7.76 16.98
C ARG A 213 3.32 8.54 15.86
N GLY A 214 2.55 9.28 15.06
CA GLY A 214 3.04 10.19 14.04
C GLY A 214 3.17 9.58 12.64
N ALA A 215 2.42 8.52 12.30
CA ALA A 215 2.26 8.11 10.93
C ALA A 215 1.59 9.22 10.09
N ASP A 216 1.99 9.35 8.83
CA ASP A 216 1.49 10.37 7.91
C ASP A 216 0.22 9.94 7.18
N GLY A 217 -0.12 8.66 7.26
CA GLY A 217 -1.29 8.10 6.62
C GLY A 217 -1.19 6.59 6.44
N ALA A 218 -1.89 6.08 5.44
CA ALA A 218 -1.97 4.65 5.17
C ALA A 218 -1.59 4.32 3.70
N MET A 219 -0.87 3.22 3.53
CA MET A 219 -0.61 2.59 2.23
C MET A 219 -1.11 1.15 2.27
N THR A 220 -2.40 0.99 2.11
CA THR A 220 -3.08 -0.29 2.24
C THR A 220 -4.18 -0.47 1.20
N GLY A 221 -4.56 -1.71 0.93
CA GLY A 221 -5.59 -2.01 -0.05
C GLY A 221 -6.97 -2.27 0.56
N PHE A 222 -7.28 -1.82 1.76
CA PHE A 222 -8.61 -1.99 2.36
C PHE A 222 -9.71 -1.54 1.41
N ALA A 223 -10.77 -2.36 1.25
CA ALA A 223 -11.79 -2.15 0.21
C ALA A 223 -12.77 -0.98 0.51
N PHE A 224 -12.60 -0.31 1.65
CA PHE A 224 -13.31 0.93 2.00
C PHE A 224 -12.31 2.05 2.23
N PRO A 225 -11.63 2.55 1.18
CA PRO A 225 -10.62 3.60 1.32
C PRO A 225 -11.17 4.89 1.93
N GLU A 226 -12.46 5.18 1.74
CA GLU A 226 -13.13 6.33 2.34
C GLU A 226 -13.08 6.32 3.87
N MET A 227 -13.15 5.15 4.50
CA MET A 227 -13.01 5.05 5.96
C MET A 227 -11.60 5.47 6.39
N MET A 228 -10.57 5.00 5.66
CA MET A 228 -9.18 5.39 5.95
C MET A 228 -8.97 6.90 5.76
N VAL A 229 -9.50 7.46 4.67
CA VAL A 229 -9.44 8.91 4.41
C VAL A 229 -10.07 9.68 5.54
N GLU A 230 -11.29 9.32 5.93
CA GLU A 230 -12.02 10.01 7.01
C GLU A 230 -11.30 9.88 8.36
N ALA A 231 -10.86 8.68 8.75
CA ALA A 231 -10.16 8.47 10.01
C ALA A 231 -8.87 9.30 10.09
N ILE A 232 -8.10 9.38 9.01
CA ILE A 232 -6.88 10.17 8.93
C ILE A 232 -7.20 11.68 8.98
N ASP A 233 -8.21 12.14 8.27
CA ASP A 233 -8.59 13.56 8.25
C ASP A 233 -9.11 14.02 9.61
N LEU A 234 -9.95 13.23 10.28
CA LEU A 234 -10.40 13.46 11.65
C LEU A 234 -9.23 13.53 12.64
N HIS A 235 -8.32 12.56 12.57
CA HIS A 235 -7.13 12.54 13.42
C HIS A 235 -6.29 13.83 13.23
N ARG A 236 -6.05 14.24 11.98
CA ARG A 236 -5.31 15.47 11.66
C ARG A 236 -6.01 16.74 12.13
N ALA A 237 -7.34 16.73 12.15
CA ALA A 237 -8.14 17.82 12.70
C ALA A 237 -8.16 17.85 14.25
N GLY A 238 -7.48 16.91 14.91
CA GLY A 238 -7.48 16.77 16.37
C GLY A 238 -8.72 16.10 16.95
N GLN A 239 -9.60 15.60 16.09
CA GLN A 239 -10.82 14.87 16.45
C GLN A 239 -10.52 13.37 16.65
N ILE A 240 -9.72 13.08 17.68
CA ILE A 240 -9.14 11.74 17.88
C ILE A 240 -10.21 10.71 18.20
N SER A 241 -11.20 11.04 19.04
CA SER A 241 -12.28 10.14 19.42
C SER A 241 -13.13 9.77 18.20
N GLU A 242 -13.51 10.76 17.38
CA GLU A 242 -14.30 10.55 16.17
C GLU A 242 -13.54 9.72 15.13
N SER A 243 -12.22 9.92 15.03
CA SER A 243 -11.34 9.10 14.19
C SER A 243 -11.35 7.62 14.62
N GLN A 244 -11.27 7.37 15.93
CA GLN A 244 -11.35 6.03 16.50
C GLN A 244 -12.75 5.43 16.33
N ASP A 245 -13.80 6.19 16.59
CA ASP A 245 -15.19 5.75 16.45
C ASP A 245 -15.51 5.28 15.03
N ILE A 246 -15.09 6.05 14.00
CA ILE A 246 -15.31 5.61 12.60
C ILE A 246 -14.48 4.37 12.27
N PHE A 247 -13.25 4.27 12.71
CA PHE A 247 -12.40 3.10 12.51
C PHE A 247 -13.02 1.85 13.14
N ASP A 248 -13.51 1.93 14.38
CA ASP A 248 -14.10 0.81 15.13
C ASP A 248 -15.35 0.23 14.47
N LEU A 249 -16.09 1.03 13.71
CA LEU A 249 -17.23 0.52 12.92
C LEU A 249 -16.77 -0.50 11.88
N TYR A 250 -15.64 -0.23 11.21
CA TYR A 250 -15.11 -1.06 10.12
C TYR A 250 -14.13 -2.14 10.60
N LEU A 251 -13.64 -2.07 11.83
CA LEU A 251 -12.62 -2.99 12.36
C LEU A 251 -12.94 -4.49 12.12
N PRO A 252 -14.19 -4.98 12.25
CA PRO A 252 -14.50 -6.38 11.94
C PRO A 252 -14.22 -6.75 10.48
N VAL A 253 -14.41 -5.82 9.53
CA VAL A 253 -14.13 -6.04 8.10
C VAL A 253 -12.64 -5.90 7.83
N VAL A 254 -11.96 -4.89 8.42
CA VAL A 254 -10.49 -4.73 8.35
C VAL A 254 -9.82 -6.04 8.79
N ARG A 255 -10.21 -6.57 9.94
CA ARG A 255 -9.68 -7.84 10.46
C ARG A 255 -9.96 -9.02 9.53
N TYR A 256 -11.13 -9.07 8.89
CA TYR A 256 -11.49 -10.17 7.98
C TYR A 256 -10.67 -10.11 6.69
N GLU A 257 -10.40 -8.92 6.15
CA GLU A 257 -9.53 -8.72 4.99
C GLU A 257 -8.03 -8.94 5.30
N GLN A 258 -7.61 -8.85 6.56
CA GLN A 258 -6.19 -8.92 6.93
C GLN A 258 -5.71 -10.36 7.19
N GLN A 259 -6.46 -11.36 6.79
CA GLN A 259 -6.03 -12.76 6.87
C GLN A 259 -4.89 -13.04 5.88
N ILE A 260 -3.72 -13.40 6.40
CA ILE A 260 -2.53 -13.70 5.58
C ILE A 260 -2.83 -14.82 4.59
N GLY A 261 -2.51 -14.58 3.31
CA GLY A 261 -2.72 -15.54 2.21
C GLY A 261 -4.15 -15.62 1.69
N TYR A 262 -5.15 -15.20 2.47
CA TYR A 262 -6.57 -15.24 2.09
C TYR A 262 -7.16 -13.85 1.78
N GLY A 263 -6.72 -12.82 2.47
CA GLY A 263 -7.33 -11.49 2.48
C GLY A 263 -7.50 -10.85 1.10
N LEU A 264 -6.65 -11.19 0.12
CA LEU A 264 -6.80 -10.71 -1.25
C LEU A 264 -8.13 -11.15 -1.89
N ALA A 265 -8.54 -12.41 -1.69
CA ALA A 265 -9.81 -12.90 -2.23
C ALA A 265 -11.00 -12.17 -1.59
N ALA A 266 -10.98 -12.01 -0.27
CA ALA A 266 -12.01 -11.26 0.47
C ALA A 266 -12.12 -9.82 -0.02
N ARG A 267 -10.98 -9.15 -0.19
CA ARG A 267 -10.91 -7.76 -0.66
C ARG A 267 -11.45 -7.60 -2.08
N LYS A 268 -11.02 -8.43 -3.01
CA LYS A 268 -11.56 -8.39 -4.39
C LYS A 268 -13.07 -8.66 -4.40
N GLU A 269 -13.56 -9.57 -3.56
CA GLU A 269 -15.00 -9.83 -3.45
C GLU A 269 -15.76 -8.62 -2.89
N ILE A 270 -15.21 -7.90 -1.91
CA ILE A 270 -15.83 -6.66 -1.43
C ILE A 270 -15.82 -5.60 -2.53
N LEU A 271 -14.72 -5.39 -3.24
CA LEU A 271 -14.63 -4.47 -4.37
C LEU A 271 -15.65 -4.81 -5.45
N ARG A 272 -15.85 -6.11 -5.76
CA ARG A 272 -16.87 -6.58 -6.69
C ARG A 272 -18.28 -6.25 -6.20
N ARG A 273 -18.60 -6.55 -4.95
CA ARG A 273 -19.93 -6.23 -4.35
C ARG A 273 -20.20 -4.73 -4.32
N ARG A 274 -19.14 -3.92 -4.24
CA ARG A 274 -19.23 -2.46 -4.29
C ARG A 274 -19.24 -1.89 -5.72
N GLY A 275 -19.19 -2.73 -6.75
CA GLY A 275 -19.21 -2.32 -8.15
C GLY A 275 -17.92 -1.70 -8.66
N ALA A 276 -16.82 -1.81 -7.91
CA ALA A 276 -15.51 -1.28 -8.31
C ALA A 276 -14.82 -2.15 -9.37
N ILE A 277 -15.09 -3.45 -9.38
CA ILE A 277 -14.60 -4.43 -10.36
C ILE A 277 -15.71 -5.41 -10.72
N ALA A 278 -15.68 -5.99 -11.92
CA ALA A 278 -16.70 -6.93 -12.38
C ALA A 278 -16.51 -8.33 -11.78
N ASN A 279 -15.26 -8.74 -11.54
CA ASN A 279 -14.92 -10.09 -11.11
C ASN A 279 -13.95 -10.06 -9.90
N SER A 280 -14.15 -10.98 -8.94
CA SER A 280 -13.29 -11.12 -7.75
C SER A 280 -12.15 -12.12 -7.92
N SER A 281 -11.91 -12.62 -9.13
CA SER A 281 -10.87 -13.62 -9.41
C SER A 281 -9.49 -13.14 -9.00
N THR A 282 -8.75 -14.03 -8.33
CA THR A 282 -7.31 -13.91 -8.15
C THR A 282 -6.60 -14.76 -9.20
N ARG A 283 -5.48 -14.28 -9.74
CA ARG A 283 -4.68 -15.08 -10.69
C ARG A 283 -4.06 -16.30 -9.99
N ALA A 284 -4.04 -17.43 -10.66
CA ALA A 284 -3.46 -18.65 -10.12
C ALA A 284 -1.91 -18.60 -10.05
N PRO A 285 -1.30 -19.19 -9.00
CA PRO A 285 -1.93 -19.72 -7.80
C PRO A 285 -2.46 -18.58 -6.91
N GLY A 286 -3.69 -18.70 -6.41
CA GLY A 286 -4.31 -17.65 -5.59
C GLY A 286 -5.44 -18.18 -4.71
N PRO A 287 -5.76 -17.47 -3.63
CA PRO A 287 -6.84 -17.85 -2.74
C PRO A 287 -8.20 -17.75 -3.45
N LYS A 288 -9.13 -18.59 -3.04
CA LYS A 288 -10.53 -18.53 -3.47
C LYS A 288 -11.44 -18.57 -2.25
N MET A 289 -12.51 -17.81 -2.29
CA MET A 289 -13.55 -17.86 -1.26
C MET A 289 -14.40 -19.10 -1.41
N THR A 290 -14.73 -19.74 -0.28
CA THR A 290 -15.72 -20.81 -0.20
C THR A 290 -17.13 -20.24 0.00
N ALA A 291 -18.16 -21.09 -0.09
CA ALA A 291 -19.53 -20.68 0.20
C ALA A 291 -19.67 -20.12 1.64
N VAL A 292 -18.98 -20.74 2.61
CA VAL A 292 -18.99 -20.28 4.01
C VAL A 292 -18.36 -18.90 4.13
N ASP A 293 -17.24 -18.65 3.45
CA ASP A 293 -16.59 -17.33 3.45
C ASP A 293 -17.52 -16.25 2.88
N HIS A 294 -18.27 -16.56 1.82
CA HIS A 294 -19.24 -15.62 1.24
C HIS A 294 -20.41 -15.33 2.22
N GLU A 295 -20.88 -16.30 2.99
CA GLU A 295 -21.90 -16.13 4.03
C GLU A 295 -21.38 -15.27 5.19
N GLU A 296 -20.18 -15.56 5.70
CA GLU A 296 -19.53 -14.78 6.75
C GLU A 296 -19.34 -13.32 6.33
N LEU A 297 -18.80 -13.10 5.14
CA LEU A 297 -18.61 -11.74 4.59
C LEU A 297 -19.96 -11.01 4.45
N THR A 298 -20.99 -11.70 3.99
CA THR A 298 -22.34 -11.12 3.89
C THR A 298 -22.85 -10.67 5.27
N GLY A 299 -22.68 -11.50 6.29
CA GLY A 299 -23.04 -11.16 7.67
C GLY A 299 -22.26 -9.95 8.21
N LEU A 300 -20.95 -9.90 7.94
CA LEU A 300 -20.10 -8.77 8.35
C LEU A 300 -20.54 -7.47 7.70
N LEU A 301 -20.77 -7.46 6.38
CA LEU A 301 -21.20 -6.26 5.65
C LEU A 301 -22.59 -5.80 6.07
N ALA A 302 -23.53 -6.72 6.32
CA ALA A 302 -24.87 -6.40 6.82
C ALA A 302 -24.82 -5.74 8.21
N ARG A 303 -23.93 -6.23 9.09
CA ARG A 303 -23.72 -5.60 10.41
C ARG A 303 -23.09 -4.21 10.28
N LEU A 304 -22.12 -4.05 9.41
CA LEU A 304 -21.51 -2.73 9.13
C LEU A 304 -22.56 -1.75 8.63
N ASP A 305 -23.36 -2.14 7.61
CA ASP A 305 -24.44 -1.32 7.05
C ASP A 305 -25.46 -0.90 8.14
N THR A 306 -25.86 -1.83 9.01
CA THR A 306 -26.77 -1.53 10.12
C THR A 306 -26.18 -0.48 11.08
N ARG A 307 -24.90 -0.61 11.41
CA ARG A 307 -24.22 0.34 12.32
C ARG A 307 -24.01 1.71 11.66
N LEU A 308 -23.72 1.75 10.36
CA LEU A 308 -23.60 3.00 9.61
C LEU A 308 -24.93 3.71 9.53
N LYS A 309 -26.03 3.01 9.24
CA LYS A 309 -27.38 3.58 9.23
C LYS A 309 -27.80 4.16 10.56
N ALA A 310 -27.38 3.57 11.67
CA ALA A 310 -27.66 4.10 13.00
C ALA A 310 -27.02 5.47 13.28
N ILE A 311 -25.99 5.84 12.51
CA ILE A 311 -25.33 7.15 12.54
C ILE A 311 -25.64 8.01 11.31
N GLY A 312 -26.70 7.65 10.54
CA GLY A 312 -27.14 8.40 9.35
C GLY A 312 -26.29 8.25 8.10
N ARG A 313 -25.53 7.16 7.99
CA ARG A 313 -24.64 6.84 6.85
C ARG A 313 -25.12 5.58 6.11
N ASN A 314 -24.61 5.40 4.91
CA ASN A 314 -24.83 4.19 4.08
C ASN A 314 -23.49 3.52 3.78
N LEU A 315 -23.56 2.23 3.51
CA LEU A 315 -22.41 1.41 3.09
C LEU A 315 -21.96 1.77 1.66
#